data_4a5910efce9231b4cf03ca6c3af04741
#
_entry.id   4a5910efce9231b4cf03ca6c3af04741
#
_cell.length_a   1.000
_cell.length_b   1.000
_cell.length_c   1.000
_cell.angle_alpha   90.00
_cell.angle_beta   90.00
_cell.angle_gamma   90.00
#
_symmetry.space_group_name_H-M   'P 1'
#
loop_
_entity.id
_entity.type
_entity.pdbx_description
1 polymer ?
#
loop_
_entity_poly.entity_id
_entity_poly.type
_entity_poly.pdbx_seq_one_letter_code
_entity_poly.pdbx_strand_id
1 'polypeptide(L)'
;MAEQKRRWGDRRDATLLRDVDSLHFIMGIIYPNRADNEAYIAERVNLEPIKDYIATKNYEGIPFKYTFFHVILTALVKTVILRPKLNRFYANENYYQRNKVTAGFVIKKEFADGSEEAMALLEIKPESTIETIHEEIHQEVAACREQKKVNTTDNSMNVLNSLPRFLSKAAVRFIRWLDKHGWCPDFLIGKDPNYSSVFISNLGSIHLKSGYH
;
A
#
# COMPACT_ATOMS: atom_id res chain seq x y z
N MET A 1 -5.36 3.90 -20.73
CA MET A 1 -3.90 3.94 -21.04
C MET A 1 -3.58 2.72 -21.89
N ALA A 2 -2.86 2.89 -23.01
CA ALA A 2 -2.38 1.74 -23.78
C ALA A 2 -1.46 0.90 -22.90
N GLU A 3 -1.66 -0.41 -22.87
CA GLU A 3 -0.84 -1.36 -22.13
C GLU A 3 0.60 -1.28 -22.68
N GLN A 4 1.50 -0.67 -21.90
CA GLN A 4 2.87 -0.45 -22.35
C GLN A 4 3.58 -1.79 -22.40
N LYS A 5 4.02 -2.21 -23.60
CA LYS A 5 4.70 -3.49 -23.79
C LYS A 5 5.94 -3.56 -22.89
N ARG A 6 5.97 -4.54 -21.99
CA ARG A 6 7.04 -4.79 -21.06
C ARG A 6 8.38 -4.97 -21.79
N ARG A 7 9.41 -4.26 -21.34
CA ARG A 7 10.77 -4.33 -21.88
C ARG A 7 11.67 -5.16 -20.96
N TRP A 8 12.83 -5.57 -21.46
CA TRP A 8 13.84 -6.20 -20.64
C TRP A 8 14.18 -5.33 -19.41
N GLY A 9 14.26 -5.93 -18.24
CA GLY A 9 14.54 -5.23 -16.97
C GLY A 9 13.30 -4.63 -16.28
N ASP A 10 12.16 -4.56 -16.95
CA ASP A 10 10.91 -4.12 -16.30
C ASP A 10 10.41 -5.21 -15.36
N ARG A 11 9.92 -4.79 -14.20
CA ARG A 11 9.20 -5.62 -13.24
C ARG A 11 7.75 -5.80 -13.72
N ARG A 12 7.00 -6.71 -13.08
CA ARG A 12 5.56 -6.85 -13.36
C ARG A 12 4.77 -5.65 -12.82
N ASP A 13 5.15 -5.17 -11.64
CA ASP A 13 4.51 -4.08 -10.91
C ASP A 13 5.07 -2.69 -11.27
N ALA A 14 6.21 -2.63 -12.00
CA ALA A 14 6.92 -1.37 -12.24
C ALA A 14 7.77 -1.37 -13.52
N THR A 15 7.97 -0.19 -14.09
CA THR A 15 8.79 0.06 -15.26
C THR A 15 10.17 0.57 -14.83
N LEU A 16 11.24 0.00 -15.40
CA LEU A 16 12.61 0.44 -15.17
C LEU A 16 12.83 1.84 -15.76
N LEU A 17 13.33 2.75 -14.94
CA LEU A 17 13.76 4.07 -15.38
C LEU A 17 15.17 3.96 -15.97
N ARG A 18 15.29 4.19 -17.27
CA ARG A 18 16.54 4.03 -18.05
C ARG A 18 17.29 5.33 -18.22
N ASP A 19 16.56 6.44 -18.15
CA ASP A 19 17.11 7.79 -18.24
C ASP A 19 17.14 8.39 -16.83
N VAL A 20 18.16 8.01 -16.07
CA VAL A 20 18.36 8.39 -14.68
C VAL A 20 19.62 9.23 -14.59
N ASP A 21 19.54 10.37 -13.90
CA ASP A 21 20.72 11.19 -13.64
C ASP A 21 21.74 10.48 -12.73
N SER A 22 22.98 10.95 -12.74
CA SER A 22 24.11 10.31 -12.04
C SER A 22 23.88 10.17 -10.53
N LEU A 23 23.17 11.14 -9.90
CA LEU A 23 22.89 11.10 -8.47
C LEU A 23 21.93 9.95 -8.13
N HIS A 24 20.79 9.86 -8.82
CA HIS A 24 19.81 8.79 -8.59
C HIS A 24 20.38 7.42 -8.97
N PHE A 25 21.27 7.33 -9.97
CA PHE A 25 21.95 6.08 -10.29
C PHE A 25 22.83 5.60 -9.12
N ILE A 26 23.68 6.48 -8.59
CA ILE A 26 24.57 6.15 -7.47
C ILE A 26 23.80 5.87 -6.18
N MET A 27 22.70 6.58 -5.91
CA MET A 27 21.88 6.37 -4.72
C MET A 27 21.38 4.92 -4.59
N GLY A 28 20.96 4.29 -5.69
CA GLY A 28 20.52 2.89 -5.68
C GLY A 28 21.61 1.89 -5.30
N ILE A 29 22.88 2.24 -5.54
CA ILE A 29 24.05 1.42 -5.21
C ILE A 29 24.49 1.64 -3.75
N ILE A 30 24.49 2.91 -3.30
CA ILE A 30 24.93 3.28 -1.94
C ILE A 30 23.91 2.86 -0.88
N TYR A 31 22.60 2.96 -1.19
CA TYR A 31 21.49 2.69 -0.30
C TYR A 31 20.64 1.49 -0.78
N PRO A 32 21.17 0.26 -0.74
CA PRO A 32 20.51 -0.91 -1.33
C PRO A 32 19.31 -1.42 -0.53
N ASN A 33 19.19 -1.05 0.75
CA ASN A 33 18.13 -1.51 1.62
C ASN A 33 17.08 -0.42 1.81
N ARG A 34 15.83 -0.84 2.10
CA ARG A 34 14.74 0.07 2.39
C ARG A 34 15.05 0.99 3.59
N ALA A 35 15.57 0.42 4.66
CA ALA A 35 15.90 1.15 5.88
C ALA A 35 16.93 2.28 5.67
N ASP A 36 17.80 2.14 4.66
CA ASP A 36 18.81 3.15 4.34
C ASP A 36 18.18 4.39 3.66
N ASN A 37 16.95 4.28 3.17
CA ASN A 37 16.23 5.31 2.39
C ASN A 37 15.01 5.86 3.13
N GLU A 38 14.85 5.61 4.41
CA GLU A 38 13.72 6.11 5.20
C GLU A 38 13.93 7.57 5.59
N ALA A 39 12.90 8.39 5.38
CA ALA A 39 12.86 9.77 5.84
C ALA A 39 11.58 9.96 6.69
N TYR A 40 11.74 10.52 7.88
CA TYR A 40 10.64 10.76 8.81
C TYR A 40 10.22 12.23 8.72
N ILE A 41 8.93 12.44 8.38
CA ILE A 41 8.33 13.76 8.31
C ILE A 41 7.11 13.77 9.22
N ALA A 42 7.05 14.71 10.15
CA ALA A 42 5.91 14.90 11.04
C ALA A 42 5.24 16.24 10.74
N GLU A 43 3.98 16.20 10.32
CA GLU A 43 3.19 17.38 10.00
C GLU A 43 1.94 17.45 10.87
N ARG A 44 1.57 18.66 11.27
CA ARG A 44 0.33 18.96 11.99
C ARG A 44 -0.65 19.62 11.06
N VAL A 45 -1.83 19.04 10.93
CA VAL A 45 -2.88 19.54 10.05
C VAL A 45 -4.02 20.12 10.90
N ASN A 46 -4.52 21.29 10.53
CA ASN A 46 -5.75 21.81 11.10
C ASN A 46 -6.94 20.99 10.63
N LEU A 47 -7.64 20.36 11.58
CA LEU A 47 -8.75 19.46 11.28
C LEU A 47 -10.10 20.16 11.16
N GLU A 48 -10.24 21.44 11.57
CA GLU A 48 -11.55 22.13 11.57
C GLU A 48 -12.21 22.17 10.18
N PRO A 49 -11.51 22.59 9.10
CA PRO A 49 -12.12 22.57 7.76
C PRO A 49 -12.50 21.16 7.29
N ILE A 50 -11.74 20.13 7.75
CA ILE A 50 -12.03 18.75 7.40
C ILE A 50 -13.26 18.23 8.17
N LYS A 51 -13.45 18.64 9.42
CA LYS A 51 -14.66 18.32 10.22
C LYS A 51 -15.90 18.88 9.55
N ASP A 52 -15.88 20.15 9.14
CA ASP A 52 -16.98 20.80 8.47
C ASP A 52 -17.33 20.11 7.16
N TYR A 53 -16.31 19.75 6.36
CA TYR A 53 -16.50 18.99 5.14
C TYR A 53 -17.11 17.61 5.41
N ILE A 54 -16.60 16.86 6.39
CA ILE A 54 -17.13 15.54 6.78
C ILE A 54 -18.58 15.67 7.28
N ALA A 55 -18.89 16.70 8.06
CA ALA A 55 -20.26 16.95 8.55
C ALA A 55 -21.23 17.18 7.37
N THR A 56 -20.81 17.95 6.36
CA THR A 56 -21.61 18.16 5.14
C THR A 56 -21.84 16.86 4.35
N LYS A 57 -20.85 15.97 4.30
CA LYS A 57 -20.96 14.68 3.60
C LYS A 57 -21.80 13.65 4.37
N ASN A 58 -21.79 13.71 5.71
CA ASN A 58 -22.47 12.76 6.58
C ASN A 58 -23.92 13.23 6.91
N TYR A 59 -24.77 13.29 5.91
CA TYR A 59 -26.19 13.57 6.11
C TYR A 59 -26.92 12.38 6.75
N GLU A 60 -28.12 12.62 7.27
CA GLU A 60 -28.95 11.56 7.84
C GLU A 60 -29.25 10.46 6.82
N GLY A 61 -29.09 9.20 7.24
CA GLY A 61 -29.37 8.02 6.42
C GLY A 61 -28.20 7.51 5.59
N ILE A 62 -27.01 8.14 5.63
CA ILE A 62 -25.84 7.57 4.97
C ILE A 62 -25.39 6.29 5.70
N PRO A 63 -25.36 5.13 5.02
CA PRO A 63 -25.09 3.85 5.67
C PRO A 63 -23.64 3.69 6.12
N PHE A 64 -22.69 4.28 5.39
CA PHE A 64 -21.27 4.25 5.71
C PHE A 64 -20.72 5.67 5.77
N LYS A 65 -20.33 6.10 6.96
CA LYS A 65 -19.93 7.50 7.20
C LYS A 65 -18.55 7.81 6.69
N TYR A 66 -18.39 9.00 6.11
CA TYR A 66 -17.08 9.59 5.84
C TYR A 66 -16.34 9.88 7.15
N THR A 67 -15.06 9.65 7.18
CA THR A 67 -14.18 9.90 8.32
C THR A 67 -12.93 10.63 7.85
N PHE A 68 -12.12 11.11 8.80
CA PHE A 68 -10.80 11.67 8.48
C PHE A 68 -9.94 10.74 7.64
N PHE A 69 -10.06 9.42 7.85
CA PHE A 69 -9.32 8.43 7.08
C PHE A 69 -9.58 8.56 5.57
N HIS A 70 -10.84 8.69 5.16
CA HIS A 70 -11.22 8.84 3.74
C HIS A 70 -10.60 10.10 3.13
N VAL A 71 -10.64 11.22 3.85
CA VAL A 71 -10.11 12.51 3.38
C VAL A 71 -8.57 12.44 3.25
N ILE A 72 -7.89 11.92 4.28
CA ILE A 72 -6.43 11.82 4.29
C ILE A 72 -5.95 10.84 3.22
N LEU A 73 -6.59 9.66 3.11
CA LEU A 73 -6.26 8.68 2.08
C LEU A 73 -6.40 9.30 0.68
N THR A 74 -7.54 9.96 0.43
CA THR A 74 -7.80 10.61 -0.86
C THR A 74 -6.75 11.68 -1.16
N ALA A 75 -6.40 12.52 -0.19
CA ALA A 75 -5.38 13.56 -0.35
C ALA A 75 -4.01 12.97 -0.69
N LEU A 76 -3.60 11.91 0.00
CA LEU A 76 -2.31 11.24 -0.23
C LEU A 76 -2.26 10.61 -1.62
N VAL A 77 -3.26 9.81 -2.02
CA VAL A 77 -3.23 9.16 -3.33
C VAL A 77 -3.34 10.16 -4.48
N LYS A 78 -4.11 11.25 -4.31
CA LYS A 78 -4.14 12.35 -5.29
C LYS A 78 -2.80 13.07 -5.37
N THR A 79 -2.09 13.23 -4.26
CA THR A 79 -0.73 13.79 -4.26
C THR A 79 0.23 12.91 -5.05
N VAL A 80 0.16 11.59 -4.89
CA VAL A 80 0.97 10.64 -5.67
C VAL A 80 0.65 10.70 -7.16
N ILE A 81 -0.65 10.82 -7.52
CA ILE A 81 -1.09 10.98 -8.92
C ILE A 81 -0.55 12.28 -9.52
N LEU A 82 -0.66 13.39 -8.80
CA LEU A 82 -0.18 14.71 -9.24
C LEU A 82 1.35 14.83 -9.23
N ARG A 83 2.03 13.99 -8.46
CA ARG A 83 3.49 13.95 -8.32
C ARG A 83 4.02 12.54 -8.56
N PRO A 84 4.04 12.06 -9.82
CA PRO A 84 4.40 10.66 -10.13
C PRO A 84 5.77 10.22 -9.62
N LYS A 85 6.70 11.14 -9.39
CA LYS A 85 8.00 10.85 -8.78
C LYS A 85 7.90 10.25 -7.37
N LEU A 86 6.80 10.52 -6.63
CA LEU A 86 6.54 9.90 -5.32
C LEU A 86 6.20 8.41 -5.44
N ASN A 87 5.84 7.94 -6.63
CA ASN A 87 5.52 6.54 -6.89
C ASN A 87 6.71 5.77 -7.48
N ARG A 88 7.92 6.08 -7.02
CA ARG A 88 9.17 5.45 -7.45
C ARG A 88 9.82 4.71 -6.28
N PHE A 89 10.62 3.71 -6.61
CA PHE A 89 11.36 2.95 -5.60
C PHE A 89 12.63 2.33 -6.20
N TYR A 90 13.55 1.97 -5.32
CA TYR A 90 14.74 1.19 -5.67
C TYR A 90 14.51 -0.29 -5.39
N ALA A 91 14.95 -1.14 -6.31
CA ALA A 91 15.00 -2.58 -6.11
C ALA A 91 16.18 -3.15 -6.92
N ASN A 92 16.98 -4.02 -6.30
CA ASN A 92 18.16 -4.60 -6.96
C ASN A 92 19.06 -3.53 -7.64
N GLU A 93 19.37 -2.47 -6.90
CA GLU A 93 20.22 -1.35 -7.35
C GLU A 93 19.67 -0.55 -8.55
N ASN A 94 18.42 -0.81 -8.96
CA ASN A 94 17.77 -0.15 -10.07
C ASN A 94 16.60 0.71 -9.59
N TYR A 95 16.30 1.76 -10.35
CA TYR A 95 15.25 2.73 -10.05
C TYR A 95 14.02 2.48 -10.90
N TYR A 96 12.87 2.33 -10.26
CA TYR A 96 11.62 1.93 -10.91
C TYR A 96 10.50 2.94 -10.67
N GLN A 97 9.63 3.09 -11.66
CA GLN A 97 8.33 3.77 -11.56
C GLN A 97 7.24 2.71 -11.43
N ARG A 98 6.41 2.76 -10.38
CA ARG A 98 5.24 1.87 -10.27
C ARG A 98 4.26 2.12 -11.41
N ASN A 99 3.66 1.05 -11.93
CA ASN A 99 2.70 1.12 -13.03
C ASN A 99 1.31 1.60 -12.57
N LYS A 100 1.00 1.42 -11.28
CA LYS A 100 -0.29 1.73 -10.67
C LYS A 100 -0.08 2.58 -9.42
N VAL A 101 -1.10 3.35 -9.05
CA VAL A 101 -1.17 3.98 -7.73
C VAL A 101 -2.07 3.11 -6.86
N THR A 102 -1.52 2.64 -5.76
CA THR A 102 -2.21 1.73 -4.84
C THR A 102 -2.12 2.24 -3.41
N ALA A 103 -3.17 2.02 -2.63
CA ALA A 103 -3.21 2.37 -1.22
C ALA A 103 -3.48 1.13 -0.37
N GLY A 104 -2.57 0.82 0.54
CA GLY A 104 -2.71 -0.23 1.53
C GLY A 104 -3.14 0.33 2.88
N PHE A 105 -4.00 -0.38 3.59
CA PHE A 105 -4.40 -0.04 4.96
C PHE A 105 -4.87 -1.26 5.74
N VAL A 106 -4.91 -1.12 7.06
CA VAL A 106 -5.33 -2.17 7.98
C VAL A 106 -6.81 -2.01 8.32
N ILE A 107 -7.55 -3.12 8.27
CA ILE A 107 -8.94 -3.22 8.70
C ILE A 107 -8.99 -4.13 9.93
N LYS A 108 -9.55 -3.64 11.05
CA LYS A 108 -9.93 -4.51 12.16
C LYS A 108 -11.23 -5.25 11.82
N LYS A 109 -11.21 -6.57 11.90
CA LYS A 109 -12.42 -7.38 11.67
C LYS A 109 -13.49 -7.09 12.72
N GLU A 110 -13.06 -6.95 13.97
CA GLU A 110 -13.91 -6.57 15.10
C GLU A 110 -13.24 -5.48 15.93
N PHE A 111 -14.05 -4.64 16.60
CA PHE A 111 -13.53 -3.61 17.52
C PHE A 111 -13.33 -4.20 18.93
N ALA A 112 -12.51 -5.26 19.02
CA ALA A 112 -12.15 -5.92 20.27
C ALA A 112 -10.63 -6.04 20.40
N ASP A 113 -10.13 -6.08 21.65
CA ASP A 113 -8.73 -6.35 21.90
C ASP A 113 -8.39 -7.78 21.47
N GLY A 114 -7.33 -7.90 20.65
CA GLY A 114 -6.91 -9.19 20.08
C GLY A 114 -7.69 -9.65 18.85
N SER A 115 -8.57 -8.80 18.28
CA SER A 115 -9.25 -9.14 17.02
C SER A 115 -8.25 -9.26 15.87
N GLU A 116 -8.52 -10.19 14.95
CA GLU A 116 -7.73 -10.34 13.75
C GLU A 116 -7.77 -9.06 12.88
N GLU A 117 -6.62 -8.71 12.35
CA GLU A 117 -6.46 -7.61 11.41
C GLU A 117 -6.40 -8.16 9.99
N ALA A 118 -7.08 -7.50 9.07
CA ALA A 118 -6.99 -7.77 7.65
C ALA A 118 -6.31 -6.60 6.95
N MET A 119 -5.46 -6.91 5.99
CA MET A 119 -4.87 -5.89 5.14
C MET A 119 -5.68 -5.73 3.86
N ALA A 120 -6.02 -4.49 3.51
CA ALA A 120 -6.71 -4.13 2.29
C ALA A 120 -5.77 -3.40 1.33
N LEU A 121 -5.99 -3.59 0.04
CA LEU A 121 -5.26 -2.91 -1.03
C LEU A 121 -6.27 -2.38 -2.06
N LEU A 122 -6.27 -1.07 -2.26
CA LEU A 122 -7.06 -0.39 -3.30
C LEU A 122 -6.18 0.03 -4.45
N GLU A 123 -6.66 -0.14 -5.68
CA GLU A 123 -6.05 0.43 -6.88
C GLU A 123 -6.75 1.74 -7.24
N ILE A 124 -6.04 2.85 -7.15
CA ILE A 124 -6.60 4.19 -7.35
C ILE A 124 -6.33 4.66 -8.78
N LYS A 125 -7.37 5.05 -9.47
CA LYS A 125 -7.29 5.60 -10.82
C LYS A 125 -7.14 7.13 -10.78
N PRO A 126 -6.55 7.76 -11.82
CA PRO A 126 -6.42 9.22 -11.87
C PRO A 126 -7.74 9.97 -11.71
N GLU A 127 -8.82 9.43 -12.25
CA GLU A 127 -10.18 9.94 -12.19
C GLU A 127 -10.92 9.67 -10.87
N SER A 128 -10.42 8.78 -10.01
CA SER A 128 -11.08 8.45 -8.74
C SER A 128 -11.33 9.69 -7.89
N THR A 129 -12.54 9.84 -7.39
CA THR A 129 -12.97 10.90 -6.48
C THR A 129 -13.03 10.39 -5.05
N ILE A 130 -13.30 11.26 -4.09
CA ILE A 130 -13.49 10.84 -2.69
C ILE A 130 -14.71 9.91 -2.55
N GLU A 131 -15.73 10.10 -3.38
CA GLU A 131 -16.93 9.25 -3.40
C GLU A 131 -16.59 7.84 -3.87
N THR A 132 -15.84 7.70 -4.97
CA THR A 132 -15.44 6.39 -5.49
C THR A 132 -14.50 5.67 -4.50
N ILE A 133 -13.56 6.39 -3.91
CA ILE A 133 -12.65 5.83 -2.89
C ILE A 133 -13.42 5.40 -1.64
N HIS A 134 -14.41 6.20 -1.20
CA HIS A 134 -15.27 5.86 -0.07
C HIS A 134 -16.04 4.56 -0.32
N GLU A 135 -16.63 4.42 -1.51
CA GLU A 135 -17.36 3.20 -1.87
C GLU A 135 -16.45 1.97 -1.95
N GLU A 136 -15.27 2.10 -2.54
CA GLU A 136 -14.27 1.02 -2.58
C GLU A 136 -13.81 0.60 -1.17
N ILE A 137 -13.58 1.57 -0.26
CA ILE A 137 -13.27 1.28 1.15
C ILE A 137 -14.43 0.53 1.80
N HIS A 138 -15.67 0.99 1.57
CA HIS A 138 -16.87 0.34 2.13
C HIS A 138 -16.96 -1.13 1.69
N GLN A 139 -16.77 -1.38 0.39
CA GLN A 139 -16.81 -2.75 -0.17
C GLN A 139 -15.69 -3.64 0.43
N GLU A 140 -14.48 -3.11 0.57
CA GLU A 140 -13.37 -3.85 1.17
C GLU A 140 -13.63 -4.15 2.66
N VAL A 141 -14.13 -3.17 3.42
CA VAL A 141 -14.46 -3.36 4.84
C VAL A 141 -15.58 -4.38 5.01
N ALA A 142 -16.65 -4.30 4.20
CA ALA A 142 -17.76 -5.25 4.22
C ALA A 142 -17.27 -6.67 3.90
N ALA A 143 -16.48 -6.82 2.84
CA ALA A 143 -15.92 -8.13 2.44
C ALA A 143 -15.00 -8.74 3.52
N CYS A 144 -14.22 -7.92 4.23
CA CYS A 144 -13.38 -8.39 5.32
C CYS A 144 -14.17 -8.82 6.56
N ARG A 145 -15.24 -8.08 6.92
CA ARG A 145 -16.08 -8.37 8.09
C ARG A 145 -17.01 -9.58 7.89
N GLU A 146 -17.48 -9.81 6.68
CA GLU A 146 -18.31 -10.97 6.35
C GLU A 146 -17.51 -12.30 6.33
N GLN A 147 -16.26 -12.31 6.77
CA GLN A 147 -15.35 -13.47 6.77
C GLN A 147 -15.16 -14.16 5.39
N LYS A 148 -15.63 -13.54 4.32
CA LYS A 148 -15.54 -14.09 2.96
C LYS A 148 -14.16 -13.94 2.34
N LYS A 149 -13.36 -13.01 2.84
CA LYS A 149 -11.99 -12.78 2.35
C LYS A 149 -10.98 -13.47 3.26
N VAL A 150 -10.65 -14.70 2.93
CA VAL A 150 -9.42 -15.33 3.45
C VAL A 150 -8.26 -14.59 2.79
N ASN A 151 -7.46 -13.87 3.56
CA ASN A 151 -6.28 -13.20 3.03
C ASN A 151 -5.35 -14.23 2.41
N THR A 152 -5.01 -14.07 1.15
CA THR A 152 -4.05 -14.93 0.44
C THR A 152 -2.70 -14.95 1.18
N THR A 153 -2.36 -13.85 1.85
CA THR A 153 -1.16 -13.69 2.67
C THR A 153 -1.21 -14.59 3.89
N ASP A 154 -2.35 -14.67 4.61
CA ASP A 154 -2.50 -15.52 5.79
C ASP A 154 -2.39 -17.00 5.44
N ASN A 155 -3.00 -17.42 4.33
CA ASN A 155 -2.86 -18.81 3.85
C ASN A 155 -1.42 -19.14 3.48
N SER A 156 -0.72 -18.23 2.82
CA SER A 156 0.69 -18.42 2.44
C SER A 156 1.59 -18.50 3.68
N MET A 157 1.31 -17.67 4.70
CA MET A 157 2.02 -17.70 5.99
C MET A 157 1.74 -18.99 6.76
N ASN A 158 0.49 -19.45 6.79
CA ASN A 158 0.12 -20.72 7.44
C ASN A 158 0.80 -21.92 6.78
N VAL A 159 0.86 -21.95 5.45
CA VAL A 159 1.60 -22.98 4.71
C VAL A 159 3.10 -22.93 5.04
N LEU A 160 3.71 -21.74 5.05
CA LEU A 160 5.12 -21.58 5.42
C LEU A 160 5.40 -21.97 6.88
N ASN A 161 4.45 -21.72 7.79
CA ASN A 161 4.58 -22.06 9.20
C ASN A 161 4.46 -23.58 9.45
N SER A 162 3.72 -24.29 8.61
CA SER A 162 3.58 -25.74 8.69
C SER A 162 4.81 -26.53 8.19
N LEU A 163 5.72 -25.85 7.47
CA LEU A 163 6.94 -26.48 6.94
C LEU A 163 8.07 -26.48 8.00
N PRO A 164 8.99 -27.45 7.95
CA PRO A 164 10.23 -27.40 8.70
C PRO A 164 10.98 -26.08 8.43
N ARG A 165 11.53 -25.49 9.49
CA ARG A 165 12.12 -24.13 9.47
C ARG A 165 13.18 -23.91 8.38
N PHE A 166 13.93 -24.93 7.99
CA PHE A 166 14.91 -24.84 6.92
C PHE A 166 14.26 -24.71 5.53
N LEU A 167 13.12 -25.40 5.29
CA LEU A 167 12.35 -25.29 4.05
C LEU A 167 11.66 -23.95 3.96
N SER A 168 11.07 -23.44 5.07
CA SER A 168 10.47 -22.11 5.11
C SER A 168 11.51 -21.03 4.78
N LYS A 169 12.72 -21.14 5.35
CA LYS A 169 13.84 -20.23 5.02
C LYS A 169 14.25 -20.30 3.54
N ALA A 170 14.33 -21.50 2.98
CA ALA A 170 14.67 -21.68 1.57
C ALA A 170 13.58 -21.07 0.65
N ALA A 171 12.30 -21.32 0.95
CA ALA A 171 11.18 -20.77 0.22
C ALA A 171 11.16 -19.23 0.26
N VAL A 172 11.31 -18.63 1.44
CA VAL A 172 11.38 -17.17 1.58
C VAL A 172 12.59 -16.58 0.84
N ARG A 173 13.76 -17.23 0.90
CA ARG A 173 14.93 -16.79 0.14
C ARG A 173 14.69 -16.83 -1.37
N PHE A 174 14.01 -17.88 -1.84
CA PHE A 174 13.67 -18.03 -3.26
C PHE A 174 12.66 -16.97 -3.70
N ILE A 175 11.61 -16.70 -2.92
CA ILE A 175 10.64 -15.63 -3.20
C ILE A 175 11.33 -14.27 -3.23
N ARG A 176 12.21 -13.96 -2.27
CA ARG A 176 13.00 -12.72 -2.26
C ARG A 176 13.93 -12.62 -3.47
N TRP A 177 14.51 -13.74 -3.92
CA TRP A 177 15.32 -13.77 -5.12
C TRP A 177 14.48 -13.49 -6.36
N LEU A 178 13.30 -14.09 -6.50
CA LEU A 178 12.35 -13.80 -7.57
C LEU A 178 11.93 -12.33 -7.57
N ASP A 179 11.61 -11.79 -6.39
CA ASP A 179 11.22 -10.39 -6.24
C ASP A 179 12.38 -9.44 -6.61
N LYS A 180 13.59 -9.74 -6.13
CA LYS A 180 14.79 -8.98 -6.49
C LYS A 180 14.96 -8.85 -8.01
N HIS A 181 14.64 -9.89 -8.78
CA HIS A 181 14.74 -9.91 -10.25
C HIS A 181 13.47 -9.43 -10.97
N GLY A 182 12.43 -9.03 -10.23
CA GLY A 182 11.14 -8.62 -10.81
C GLY A 182 10.35 -9.75 -11.46
N TRP A 183 10.62 -10.99 -11.08
CA TRP A 183 9.98 -12.21 -11.61
C TRP A 183 8.91 -12.78 -10.68
N CYS A 184 8.69 -12.10 -9.55
CA CYS A 184 7.68 -12.55 -8.60
C CYS A 184 6.30 -12.58 -9.27
N PRO A 185 5.53 -13.68 -9.14
CA PRO A 185 4.21 -13.81 -9.74
C PRO A 185 3.21 -12.81 -9.15
N ASP A 186 2.28 -12.33 -9.98
CA ASP A 186 1.27 -11.32 -9.57
C ASP A 186 0.37 -11.80 -8.43
N PHE A 187 0.11 -13.10 -8.33
CA PHE A 187 -0.68 -13.65 -7.22
C PHE A 187 -0.01 -13.52 -5.85
N LEU A 188 1.32 -13.37 -5.81
CA LEU A 188 2.08 -13.14 -4.58
C LEU A 188 2.20 -11.66 -4.23
N ILE A 189 2.39 -10.79 -5.22
CA ILE A 189 2.65 -9.36 -5.00
C ILE A 189 1.44 -8.48 -5.26
N GLY A 190 0.56 -8.87 -6.20
CA GLY A 190 -0.52 -8.01 -6.68
C GLY A 190 -1.62 -7.69 -5.66
N LYS A 191 -1.66 -8.43 -4.55
CA LYS A 191 -2.59 -8.22 -3.43
C LYS A 191 -1.88 -7.97 -2.09
N ASP A 192 -0.56 -7.87 -2.08
CA ASP A 192 0.20 -7.60 -0.87
C ASP A 192 0.31 -6.09 -0.65
N PRO A 193 -0.29 -5.54 0.42
CA PRO A 193 -0.23 -4.12 0.74
C PRO A 193 1.18 -3.57 0.95
N ASN A 194 2.17 -4.43 1.22
CA ASN A 194 3.57 -4.03 1.32
C ASN A 194 4.15 -3.52 0.00
N TYR A 195 3.52 -3.87 -1.13
CA TYR A 195 3.87 -3.35 -2.45
C TYR A 195 3.03 -2.13 -2.85
N SER A 196 2.25 -1.54 -1.93
CA SER A 196 1.45 -0.35 -2.21
C SER A 196 2.31 0.90 -2.45
N SER A 197 1.73 1.89 -3.13
CA SER A 197 2.33 3.22 -3.29
C SER A 197 2.29 4.00 -1.98
N VAL A 198 1.20 3.83 -1.22
CA VAL A 198 0.95 4.45 0.09
C VAL A 198 0.42 3.37 1.03
N PHE A 199 0.97 3.29 2.22
CA PHE A 199 0.42 2.46 3.29
C PHE A 199 0.00 3.34 4.46
N ILE A 200 -1.25 3.20 4.93
CA ILE A 200 -1.81 4.06 5.98
C ILE A 200 -2.23 3.21 7.18
N SER A 201 -1.72 3.56 8.34
CA SER A 201 -2.18 3.02 9.62
C SER A 201 -2.86 4.14 10.42
N ASN A 202 -4.11 3.92 10.83
CA ASN A 202 -4.87 4.87 11.62
C ASN A 202 -4.71 4.59 13.12
N LEU A 203 -3.63 5.11 13.71
CA LEU A 203 -3.33 4.94 15.13
C LEU A 203 -4.34 5.67 16.04
N GLY A 204 -5.01 6.72 15.54
CA GLY A 204 -6.05 7.44 16.27
C GLY A 204 -7.27 6.60 16.60
N SER A 205 -7.57 5.57 15.81
CA SER A 205 -8.70 4.65 16.07
C SER A 205 -8.50 3.78 17.31
N ILE A 206 -7.26 3.63 17.76
CA ILE A 206 -6.88 2.86 18.96
C ILE A 206 -6.27 3.76 20.04
N HIS A 207 -6.52 5.08 19.95
CA HIS A 207 -6.04 6.10 20.89
C HIS A 207 -4.52 6.13 21.11
N LEU A 208 -3.72 5.62 20.17
CA LEU A 208 -2.28 5.74 20.20
C LEU A 208 -1.83 7.12 19.69
N LYS A 209 -0.77 7.64 20.33
CA LYS A 209 -0.04 8.81 19.84
C LYS A 209 0.83 8.40 18.64
N SER A 210 1.22 9.38 17.83
CA SER A 210 2.20 9.16 16.76
C SER A 210 3.49 8.56 17.32
N GLY A 211 4.00 7.56 16.64
CA GLY A 211 5.25 6.88 16.97
C GLY A 211 6.02 6.48 15.74
N TYR A 212 7.31 6.21 15.93
CA TYR A 212 8.18 5.65 14.89
C TYR A 212 8.50 4.21 15.28
N HIS A 213 8.48 3.31 14.30
CA HIS A 213 8.79 1.89 14.48
C HIS A 213 10.06 1.54 13.73
#